data_91043b6ace0df277e23a7c8227a3e034
#
_entry.id   91043b6ace0df277e23a7c8227a3e034
#
_cell.length_a   1.000
_cell.length_b   1.000
_cell.length_c   1.000
_cell.angle_alpha   90.00
_cell.angle_beta   90.00
_cell.angle_gamma   90.00
#
_symmetry.space_group_name_H-M   'P 1'
#
loop_
_entity.id
_entity.type
_entity.pdbx_description
1 polymer ?
#
loop_
_entity_poly.entity_id
_entity_poly.type
_entity_poly.pdbx_seq_one_letter_code
_entity_poly.pdbx_strand_id
1 'polypeptide(L)'
;LEECIYMGNLDAKRDWGHAKDYVQMQWLMLQQKTPEDYVIASGQMKSVREFIELSAIELGWNTEKGGKGIIWEGSGVNEIGRRKDTNEIVIRVDKRYFRPTEVDQLLGDASKARKKLEWEPSISLSELIAEMINKDSNEAKKEYMLKSKGFPVHAYKE
;
A
#
# COMPACT_ATOMS: atom_id res chain seq x y z
N LEU A 1 -3.72 14.86 -14.13
CA LEU A 1 -4.07 13.79 -13.19
C LEU A 1 -4.70 12.66 -14.00
N GLU A 2 -4.33 11.43 -13.74
CA GLU A 2 -4.95 10.27 -14.35
C GLU A 2 -6.38 10.09 -13.81
N GLU A 3 -7.27 9.58 -14.67
CA GLU A 3 -8.68 9.41 -14.28
C GLU A 3 -8.88 8.23 -13.31
N CYS A 4 -8.02 7.19 -13.38
CA CYS A 4 -8.05 6.05 -12.49
C CYS A 4 -6.69 5.36 -12.41
N ILE A 5 -6.51 4.51 -11.39
CA ILE A 5 -5.32 3.67 -11.21
C ILE A 5 -5.55 2.31 -11.85
N TYR A 6 -4.60 1.84 -12.65
CA TYR A 6 -4.63 0.51 -13.26
C TYR A 6 -3.85 -0.48 -12.41
N MET A 7 -4.48 -1.58 -12.02
CA MET A 7 -3.98 -2.57 -11.09
C MET A 7 -3.92 -3.97 -11.72
N GLY A 8 -3.14 -4.85 -11.11
CA GLY A 8 -3.14 -6.29 -11.43
C GLY A 8 -4.14 -7.07 -10.59
N ASN A 9 -3.68 -8.20 -10.01
CA ASN A 9 -4.50 -9.05 -9.15
C ASN A 9 -4.77 -8.37 -7.80
N LEU A 10 -6.02 -7.99 -7.56
CA LEU A 10 -6.45 -7.32 -6.34
C LEU A 10 -6.47 -8.25 -5.11
N ASP A 11 -6.57 -9.56 -5.32
CA ASP A 11 -6.69 -10.55 -4.25
C ASP A 11 -5.34 -11.14 -3.83
N ALA A 12 -4.26 -10.78 -4.54
CA ALA A 12 -2.90 -11.15 -4.16
C ALA A 12 -2.57 -10.59 -2.78
N LYS A 13 -2.12 -11.49 -1.87
CA LYS A 13 -1.78 -11.12 -0.49
C LYS A 13 -0.30 -10.89 -0.35
N ARG A 14 0.07 -9.86 0.39
CA ARG A 14 1.46 -9.50 0.68
C ARG A 14 1.62 -9.17 2.16
N ASP A 15 2.82 -9.36 2.67
CA ASP A 15 3.24 -8.89 3.97
C ASP A 15 3.66 -7.41 3.82
N TRP A 16 2.81 -6.51 4.29
CA TRP A 16 3.02 -5.07 4.20
C TRP A 16 3.75 -4.58 5.45
N GLY A 17 4.95 -4.04 5.30
CA GLY A 17 5.71 -3.54 6.43
C GLY A 17 6.26 -2.13 6.16
N HIS A 18 6.50 -1.39 7.23
CA HIS A 18 7.00 -0.03 7.15
C HIS A 18 8.52 0.00 7.00
N ALA A 19 9.04 0.86 6.11
CA ALA A 19 10.47 0.98 5.84
C ALA A 19 11.31 1.30 7.09
N LYS A 20 10.79 2.09 8.04
CA LYS A 20 11.49 2.40 9.31
C LYS A 20 11.78 1.14 10.12
N ASP A 21 10.79 0.24 10.27
CA ASP A 21 10.98 -1.03 10.97
C ASP A 21 12.03 -1.91 10.27
N TYR A 22 12.01 -1.92 8.93
CA TYR A 22 12.94 -2.71 8.13
C TYR A 22 14.37 -2.17 8.22
N VAL A 23 14.55 -0.84 8.17
CA VAL A 23 15.86 -0.20 8.36
C VAL A 23 16.40 -0.44 9.78
N GLN A 24 15.55 -0.38 10.79
CA GLN A 24 15.92 -0.72 12.17
C GLN A 24 16.42 -2.17 12.26
N MET A 25 15.71 -3.10 11.63
CA MET A 25 16.15 -4.50 11.58
C MET A 25 17.52 -4.66 10.92
N GLN A 26 17.74 -4.00 9.78
CA GLN A 26 19.02 -4.01 9.08
C GLN A 26 20.17 -3.49 9.98
N TRP A 27 19.89 -2.41 10.72
CA TRP A 27 20.86 -1.87 11.68
C TRP A 27 21.19 -2.88 12.80
N LEU A 28 20.17 -3.55 13.36
CA LEU A 28 20.36 -4.59 14.40
C LEU A 28 21.19 -5.78 13.87
N MET A 29 20.96 -6.19 12.62
CA MET A 29 21.74 -7.25 11.97
C MET A 29 23.23 -6.89 11.92
N LEU A 30 23.55 -5.63 11.62
CA LEU A 30 24.93 -5.14 11.54
C LEU A 30 25.63 -5.02 12.90
N GLN A 31 24.89 -5.02 14.01
CA GLN A 31 25.45 -5.00 15.37
C GLN A 31 25.85 -6.40 15.87
N GLN A 32 25.53 -7.47 15.12
CA GLN A 32 25.81 -8.83 15.55
C GLN A 32 27.28 -9.20 15.36
N LYS A 33 27.85 -9.98 16.30
CA LYS A 33 29.23 -10.45 16.22
C LYS A 33 29.44 -11.44 15.07
N THR A 34 28.44 -12.22 14.75
CA THR A 34 28.49 -13.26 13.71
C THR A 34 27.42 -12.94 12.67
N PRO A 35 27.78 -12.84 11.38
CA PRO A 35 26.81 -12.66 10.30
C PRO A 35 25.85 -13.84 10.21
N GLU A 36 24.55 -13.55 10.07
CA GLU A 36 23.51 -14.56 9.90
C GLU A 36 22.41 -14.00 8.97
N ASP A 37 21.70 -14.92 8.29
CA ASP A 37 20.55 -14.59 7.50
C ASP A 37 19.30 -14.42 8.38
N TYR A 38 18.51 -13.39 8.12
CA TYR A 38 17.24 -13.12 8.80
C TYR A 38 16.14 -12.80 7.81
N VAL A 39 14.93 -13.23 8.12
CA VAL A 39 13.72 -12.81 7.41
C VAL A 39 13.17 -11.56 8.11
N ILE A 40 12.90 -10.52 7.31
CA ILE A 40 12.25 -9.29 7.75
C ILE A 40 10.81 -9.33 7.24
N ALA A 41 9.84 -9.41 8.15
CA ALA A 41 8.44 -9.53 7.81
C ALA A 41 7.56 -9.06 8.98
N SER A 42 6.38 -8.53 8.68
CA SER A 42 5.40 -8.16 9.71
C SER A 42 4.72 -9.39 10.32
N GLY A 43 4.64 -10.48 9.56
CA GLY A 43 3.91 -11.69 9.94
C GLY A 43 2.40 -11.57 9.71
N GLN A 44 1.95 -10.52 9.02
CA GLN A 44 0.55 -10.31 8.68
C GLN A 44 0.42 -10.06 7.17
N MET A 45 -0.53 -10.75 6.56
CA MET A 45 -0.83 -10.56 5.14
C MET A 45 -2.14 -9.81 4.96
N LYS A 46 -2.14 -8.87 4.01
CA LYS A 46 -3.33 -8.21 3.50
C LYS A 46 -3.32 -8.22 1.98
N SER A 47 -4.49 -8.32 1.37
CA SER A 47 -4.62 -8.22 -0.08
C SER A 47 -4.42 -6.78 -0.57
N VAL A 48 -4.12 -6.64 -1.86
CA VAL A 48 -4.09 -5.32 -2.52
C VAL A 48 -5.44 -4.64 -2.37
N ARG A 49 -6.54 -5.39 -2.50
CA ARG A 49 -7.91 -4.92 -2.27
C ARG A 49 -8.08 -4.31 -0.88
N GLU A 50 -7.68 -5.04 0.17
CA GLU A 50 -7.76 -4.54 1.54
C GLU A 50 -6.92 -3.28 1.76
N PHE A 51 -5.75 -3.19 1.13
CA PHE A 51 -4.91 -1.99 1.17
C PHE A 51 -5.62 -0.79 0.55
N ILE A 52 -6.26 -0.97 -0.62
CA ILE A 52 -7.05 0.08 -1.31
C ILE A 52 -8.24 0.51 -0.46
N GLU A 53 -8.98 -0.43 0.13
CA GLU A 53 -10.13 -0.14 1.00
C GLU A 53 -9.72 0.68 2.23
N LEU A 54 -8.60 0.32 2.87
CA LEU A 54 -8.05 1.08 3.99
C LEU A 54 -7.61 2.49 3.57
N SER A 55 -6.98 2.61 2.39
CA SER A 55 -6.60 3.91 1.82
C SER A 55 -7.82 4.79 1.52
N ALA A 56 -8.88 4.20 0.99
CA ALA A 56 -10.14 4.91 0.71
C ALA A 56 -10.84 5.40 1.99
N ILE A 57 -10.74 4.64 3.07
CA ILE A 57 -11.24 5.06 4.39
C ILE A 57 -10.44 6.25 4.90
N GLU A 58 -9.11 6.21 4.81
CA GLU A 58 -8.23 7.31 5.25
C GLU A 58 -8.44 8.58 4.42
N LEU A 59 -8.76 8.44 3.12
CA LEU A 59 -9.15 9.55 2.25
C LEU A 59 -10.56 10.12 2.53
N GLY A 60 -11.33 9.48 3.43
CA GLY A 60 -12.68 9.92 3.78
C GLY A 60 -13.74 9.57 2.73
N TRP A 61 -13.48 8.61 1.83
CA TRP A 61 -14.44 8.20 0.77
C TRP A 61 -15.58 7.31 1.29
N ASN A 62 -15.53 6.93 2.56
CA ASN A 62 -16.59 6.18 3.22
C ASN A 62 -17.72 7.14 3.64
N THR A 63 -18.94 6.87 3.18
CA THR A 63 -20.15 7.68 3.52
C THR A 63 -20.78 7.28 4.85
N GLU A 64 -20.34 6.15 5.44
CA GLU A 64 -20.90 5.58 6.67
C GLU A 64 -19.77 5.12 7.60
N LYS A 65 -20.01 5.20 8.90
CA LYS A 65 -19.06 4.68 9.90
C LYS A 65 -18.85 3.18 9.68
N GLY A 66 -17.59 2.79 9.46
CA GLY A 66 -17.23 1.39 9.15
C GLY A 66 -17.40 0.96 7.70
N GLY A 67 -17.79 1.88 6.80
CA GLY A 67 -17.83 1.61 5.35
C GLY A 67 -16.46 1.51 4.73
N LYS A 68 -16.34 0.77 3.61
CA LYS A 68 -15.05 0.49 2.94
C LYS A 68 -14.57 1.59 1.99
N GLY A 69 -15.37 2.62 1.72
CA GLY A 69 -15.02 3.73 0.81
C GLY A 69 -15.01 3.37 -0.69
N ILE A 70 -14.89 2.09 -1.03
CA ILE A 70 -14.90 1.56 -2.41
C ILE A 70 -16.05 0.58 -2.61
N ILE A 71 -16.71 0.67 -3.76
CA ILE A 71 -17.68 -0.29 -4.28
C ILE A 71 -16.98 -1.04 -5.41
N TRP A 72 -16.90 -2.37 -5.30
CA TRP A 72 -16.34 -3.23 -6.33
C TRP A 72 -17.42 -3.78 -7.24
N GLU A 73 -17.18 -3.75 -8.55
CA GLU A 73 -18.09 -4.25 -9.59
C GLU A 73 -17.31 -5.13 -10.57
N GLY A 74 -17.92 -6.23 -11.03
CA GLY A 74 -17.28 -7.16 -11.95
C GLY A 74 -16.36 -8.16 -11.25
N SER A 75 -15.47 -8.81 -12.02
CA SER A 75 -14.51 -9.78 -11.51
C SER A 75 -13.31 -9.93 -12.44
N GLY A 76 -12.17 -10.35 -11.89
CA GLY A 76 -10.93 -10.59 -12.62
C GLY A 76 -10.49 -9.35 -13.41
N VAL A 77 -10.18 -9.52 -14.70
CA VAL A 77 -9.69 -8.41 -15.55
C VAL A 77 -10.75 -7.36 -15.93
N ASN A 78 -12.01 -7.62 -15.61
CA ASN A 78 -13.12 -6.67 -15.86
C ASN A 78 -13.56 -5.99 -14.57
N GLU A 79 -12.84 -6.18 -13.48
CA GLU A 79 -13.20 -5.61 -12.20
C GLU A 79 -12.83 -4.12 -12.14
N ILE A 80 -13.72 -3.34 -11.54
CA ILE A 80 -13.55 -1.92 -11.30
C ILE A 80 -13.87 -1.57 -9.85
N GLY A 81 -13.21 -0.53 -9.34
CA GLY A 81 -13.50 0.07 -8.04
C GLY A 81 -14.02 1.49 -8.22
N ARG A 82 -15.17 1.78 -7.59
CA ARG A 82 -15.77 3.12 -7.57
C ARG A 82 -15.68 3.72 -6.18
N ARG A 83 -15.47 5.00 -6.10
CA ARG A 83 -15.64 5.76 -4.86
C ARG A 83 -17.08 5.67 -4.39
N LYS A 84 -17.29 5.41 -3.11
CA LYS A 84 -18.64 5.31 -2.54
C LYS A 84 -19.33 6.67 -2.44
N ASP A 85 -18.59 7.75 -2.25
CA ASP A 85 -19.12 9.11 -2.09
C ASP A 85 -19.50 9.79 -3.40
N THR A 86 -18.71 9.60 -4.49
CA THR A 86 -18.94 10.28 -5.78
C THR A 86 -19.39 9.34 -6.90
N ASN A 87 -19.28 8.03 -6.70
CA ASN A 87 -19.51 6.99 -7.71
C ASN A 87 -18.54 7.03 -8.92
N GLU A 88 -17.47 7.79 -8.84
CA GLU A 88 -16.42 7.84 -9.86
C GLU A 88 -15.58 6.56 -9.86
N ILE A 89 -15.21 6.07 -11.05
CA ILE A 89 -14.29 4.94 -11.19
C ILE A 89 -12.88 5.44 -10.87
N VAL A 90 -12.22 4.82 -9.89
CA VAL A 90 -10.86 5.17 -9.48
C VAL A 90 -9.88 4.01 -9.61
N ILE A 91 -10.37 2.77 -9.73
CA ILE A 91 -9.57 1.57 -9.93
C ILE A 91 -10.10 0.81 -11.14
N ARG A 92 -9.18 0.30 -11.97
CA ARG A 92 -9.45 -0.67 -13.02
C ARG A 92 -8.42 -1.77 -12.99
N VAL A 93 -8.85 -3.01 -13.18
CA VAL A 93 -7.91 -4.11 -13.44
C VAL A 93 -7.48 -4.07 -14.90
N ASP A 94 -6.19 -4.14 -15.17
CA ASP A 94 -5.62 -4.15 -16.52
C ASP A 94 -4.91 -5.48 -16.79
N LYS A 95 -5.19 -6.09 -17.94
CA LYS A 95 -4.57 -7.34 -18.39
C LYS A 95 -3.05 -7.29 -18.44
N ARG A 96 -2.47 -6.11 -18.67
CA ARG A 96 -0.99 -5.92 -18.71
C ARG A 96 -0.35 -6.20 -17.36
N TYR A 97 -1.06 -5.94 -16.26
CA TYR A 97 -0.58 -6.12 -14.89
C TYR A 97 -1.15 -7.37 -14.22
N PHE A 98 -2.20 -7.96 -14.79
CA PHE A 98 -2.83 -9.16 -14.25
C PHE A 98 -2.01 -10.40 -14.62
N ARG A 99 -1.45 -11.07 -13.61
CA ARG A 99 -0.65 -12.29 -13.79
C ARG A 99 -1.48 -13.51 -13.41
N PRO A 100 -1.77 -14.43 -14.35
CA PRO A 100 -2.59 -15.62 -14.05
C PRO A 100 -1.93 -16.62 -13.07
N THR A 101 -0.59 -16.59 -12.99
CA THR A 101 0.22 -17.48 -12.13
C THR A 101 0.92 -16.71 -11.01
N GLU A 102 0.24 -15.69 -10.45
CA GLU A 102 0.80 -14.94 -9.32
C GLU A 102 0.83 -15.81 -8.07
N VAL A 103 1.87 -15.64 -7.25
CA VAL A 103 1.92 -16.27 -5.93
C VAL A 103 0.84 -15.63 -5.05
N ASP A 104 -0.16 -16.42 -4.69
CA ASP A 104 -1.34 -15.94 -3.96
C ASP A 104 -0.98 -15.41 -2.57
N GLN A 105 0.02 -16.02 -1.93
CA GLN A 105 0.40 -15.70 -0.56
C GLN A 105 1.92 -15.68 -0.39
N LEU A 106 2.43 -14.62 0.21
CA LEU A 106 3.83 -14.49 0.64
C LEU A 106 3.85 -13.99 2.07
N LEU A 107 3.96 -14.93 3.01
CA LEU A 107 4.11 -14.65 4.44
C LEU A 107 5.53 -14.94 4.88
N GLY A 108 6.21 -13.95 5.43
CA GLY A 108 7.53 -14.12 6.01
C GLY A 108 7.47 -14.61 7.47
N ASP A 109 8.34 -15.54 7.83
CA ASP A 109 8.54 -15.94 9.23
C ASP A 109 9.74 -15.22 9.84
N ALA A 110 9.48 -14.19 10.63
CA ALA A 110 10.48 -13.40 11.34
C ALA A 110 10.82 -13.95 12.75
N SER A 111 10.46 -15.19 13.08
CA SER A 111 10.67 -15.77 14.41
C SER A 111 12.13 -15.75 14.86
N LYS A 112 13.08 -15.94 13.94
CA LYS A 112 14.52 -15.85 14.24
C LYS A 112 14.92 -14.44 14.65
N ALA A 113 14.42 -13.43 13.95
CA ALA A 113 14.67 -12.02 14.25
C ALA A 113 14.13 -11.65 15.63
N ARG A 114 12.89 -12.04 15.92
CA ARG A 114 12.27 -11.81 17.24
C ARG A 114 13.10 -12.44 18.36
N LYS A 115 13.53 -13.69 18.21
CA LYS A 115 14.28 -14.41 19.26
C LYS A 115 15.71 -13.92 19.46
N LYS A 116 16.43 -13.59 18.37
CA LYS A 116 17.88 -13.26 18.45
C LYS A 116 18.15 -11.77 18.55
N LEU A 117 17.32 -10.94 17.93
CA LEU A 117 17.53 -9.50 17.84
C LEU A 117 16.50 -8.70 18.65
N GLU A 118 15.55 -9.39 19.29
CA GLU A 118 14.42 -8.77 20.02
C GLU A 118 13.68 -7.74 19.15
N TRP A 119 13.66 -8.01 17.82
CA TRP A 119 13.04 -7.11 16.87
C TRP A 119 11.59 -7.51 16.57
N GLU A 120 10.70 -6.53 16.63
CA GLU A 120 9.32 -6.64 16.17
C GLU A 120 8.95 -5.38 15.38
N PRO A 121 8.13 -5.52 14.31
CA PRO A 121 7.59 -4.36 13.61
C PRO A 121 6.69 -3.57 14.57
N SER A 122 6.91 -2.26 14.64
CA SER A 122 6.22 -1.36 15.57
C SER A 122 5.11 -0.56 14.91
N ILE A 123 5.14 -0.43 13.57
CA ILE A 123 4.21 0.39 12.81
C ILE A 123 3.18 -0.52 12.13
N SER A 124 1.92 -0.32 12.47
CA SER A 124 0.80 -1.05 11.86
C SER A 124 0.56 -0.64 10.40
N LEU A 125 -0.14 -1.51 9.64
CA LEU A 125 -0.53 -1.18 8.26
C LEU A 125 -1.41 0.08 8.20
N SER A 126 -2.28 0.29 9.17
CA SER A 126 -3.13 1.49 9.22
C SER A 126 -2.30 2.76 9.42
N GLU A 127 -1.29 2.74 10.28
CA GLU A 127 -0.38 3.87 10.49
C GLU A 127 0.47 4.13 9.24
N LEU A 128 0.97 3.07 8.59
CA LEU A 128 1.68 3.18 7.30
C LEU A 128 0.82 3.87 6.25
N ILE A 129 -0.43 3.43 6.08
CA ILE A 129 -1.36 4.00 5.11
C ILE A 129 -1.67 5.47 5.45
N ALA A 130 -1.94 5.79 6.72
CA ALA A 130 -2.20 7.15 7.14
C ALA A 130 -1.01 8.09 6.86
N GLU A 131 0.23 7.64 7.14
CA GLU A 131 1.45 8.41 6.82
C GLU A 131 1.58 8.65 5.31
N MET A 132 1.39 7.61 4.49
CA MET A 132 1.46 7.69 3.03
C MET A 132 0.40 8.64 2.47
N ILE A 133 -0.86 8.44 2.82
CA ILE A 133 -1.99 9.27 2.34
C ILE A 133 -1.81 10.73 2.72
N ASN A 134 -1.39 11.02 3.96
CA ASN A 134 -1.15 12.39 4.40
C ASN A 134 -0.05 13.07 3.58
N LYS A 135 1.07 12.38 3.38
CA LYS A 135 2.19 12.90 2.58
C LYS A 135 1.79 13.12 1.13
N ASP A 136 1.23 12.11 0.48
CA ASP A 136 0.90 12.15 -0.95
C ASP A 136 -0.22 13.17 -1.24
N SER A 137 -1.23 13.28 -0.35
CA SER A 137 -2.27 14.30 -0.45
C SER A 137 -1.71 15.73 -0.34
N ASN A 138 -0.74 15.95 0.53
CA ASN A 138 -0.09 17.25 0.65
C ASN A 138 0.76 17.59 -0.57
N GLU A 139 1.50 16.64 -1.13
CA GLU A 139 2.26 16.84 -2.37
C GLU A 139 1.32 17.09 -3.56
N ALA A 140 0.24 16.32 -3.70
CA ALA A 140 -0.76 16.52 -4.75
C ALA A 140 -1.42 17.92 -4.67
N LYS A 141 -1.76 18.39 -3.47
CA LYS A 141 -2.29 19.74 -3.25
C LYS A 141 -1.28 20.82 -3.64
N LYS A 142 -0.02 20.64 -3.27
CA LYS A 142 1.07 21.55 -3.64
C LYS A 142 1.27 21.60 -5.15
N GLU A 143 1.33 20.44 -5.83
CA GLU A 143 1.43 20.38 -7.28
C GLU A 143 0.24 21.05 -7.97
N TYR A 144 -0.97 20.80 -7.50
CA TYR A 144 -2.17 21.45 -8.02
C TYR A 144 -2.09 22.97 -7.90
N MET A 145 -1.67 23.49 -6.74
CA MET A 145 -1.49 24.94 -6.53
C MET A 145 -0.44 25.54 -7.48
N LEU A 146 0.69 24.85 -7.69
CA LEU A 146 1.74 25.30 -8.59
C LEU A 146 1.23 25.35 -10.04
N LYS A 147 0.60 24.25 -10.50
CA LYS A 147 0.02 24.16 -11.85
C LYS A 147 -1.06 25.21 -12.09
N SER A 148 -1.95 25.45 -11.13
CA SER A 148 -3.02 26.45 -11.23
C SER A 148 -2.51 27.88 -11.34
N LYS A 149 -1.29 28.15 -10.86
CA LYS A 149 -0.61 29.46 -10.95
C LYS A 149 0.39 29.53 -12.11
N GLY A 150 0.43 28.53 -13.00
CA GLY A 150 1.31 28.51 -14.17
C GLY A 150 2.78 28.18 -13.89
N PHE A 151 3.12 27.68 -12.70
CA PHE A 151 4.46 27.24 -12.38
C PHE A 151 4.71 25.81 -12.95
N PRO A 152 5.92 25.55 -13.47
CA PRO A 152 6.27 24.18 -13.90
C PRO A 152 6.34 23.24 -12.69
N VAL A 153 5.74 22.06 -12.82
CA VAL A 153 5.88 20.97 -11.87
C VAL A 153 6.67 19.87 -12.57
N HIS A 154 7.70 19.36 -11.90
CA HIS A 154 8.46 18.22 -12.42
C HIS A 154 7.54 17.00 -12.50
N ALA A 155 7.22 16.56 -13.72
CA ALA A 155 6.61 15.26 -13.91
C ALA A 155 7.64 14.19 -13.53
N TYR A 156 7.33 13.38 -12.54
CA TYR A 156 8.07 12.14 -12.36
C TYR A 156 7.83 11.30 -13.61
N LYS A 157 8.89 11.07 -14.38
CA LYS A 157 8.83 10.08 -15.48
C LYS A 157 8.86 8.71 -14.81
N GLU A 158 7.77 7.95 -14.98
CA GLU A 158 7.77 6.52 -14.75
C GLU A 158 8.74 5.80 -15.71
#